data_3e2da7ca767ecc8407f974fb4e804943
#
_entry.id   3e2da7ca767ecc8407f974fb4e804943
#
_cell.length_a   1.000
_cell.length_b   1.000
_cell.length_c   1.000
_cell.angle_alpha   90.00
_cell.angle_beta   90.00
_cell.angle_gamma   90.00
#
_symmetry.space_group_name_H-M   'P 1'
#
loop_
_entity.id
_entity.type
_entity.pdbx_description
1 polymer ?
#
loop_
_entity_poly.entity_id
_entity_poly.type
_entity_poly.pdbx_seq_one_letter_code
_entity_poly.pdbx_strand_id
1 'polypeptide(L)'
;MKALGIKRVIMIRCANKNFMTYNSDVVRHYSKDFVMHTPPIDLVDMFLTLAEKYDMEYYFGTWHFHQTSCRTWNDPAIFQKEGDINIDIISEVQERYGHRKAFKGWYLTHEICANNAGTIDLFIRQGEHAKKISGNKPTLISPYFAGVKANGGKLTNGYRPLTVEEHTEQWEMIFRQLSGGHLPLRQHYIY
;
A
#
# COMPACT_ATOMS: atom_id res chain seq x y z
N MET A 1 22.20 -0.47 -6.47
CA MET A 1 21.44 -0.07 -5.27
C MET A 1 22.28 -0.17 -3.99
N LYS A 2 22.80 -1.33 -3.61
CA LYS A 2 23.65 -1.46 -2.38
C LYS A 2 24.82 -0.48 -2.33
N ALA A 3 25.56 -0.34 -3.41
CA ALA A 3 26.69 0.60 -3.52
C ALA A 3 26.29 2.10 -3.33
N LEU A 4 25.01 2.41 -3.46
CA LEU A 4 24.44 3.75 -3.22
C LEU A 4 23.87 3.90 -1.79
N GLY A 5 24.12 2.94 -0.91
CA GLY A 5 23.60 2.94 0.45
C GLY A 5 22.12 2.61 0.61
N ILE A 6 21.45 2.16 -0.46
CA ILE A 6 20.02 1.75 -0.39
C ILE A 6 19.91 0.48 0.43
N LYS A 7 19.10 0.53 1.49
CA LYS A 7 18.87 -0.60 2.41
C LYS A 7 17.51 -1.25 2.23
N ARG A 8 16.54 -0.54 1.65
CA ARG A 8 15.14 -0.98 1.52
C ARG A 8 14.69 -0.96 0.07
N VAL A 9 13.92 -1.98 -0.30
CA VAL A 9 13.21 -2.06 -1.58
C VAL A 9 11.72 -2.19 -1.27
N ILE A 10 10.93 -1.32 -1.86
CA ILE A 10 9.47 -1.36 -1.76
C ILE A 10 8.93 -1.75 -3.13
N MET A 11 8.25 -2.88 -3.22
CA MET A 11 7.41 -3.20 -4.36
C MET A 11 6.06 -2.51 -4.17
N ILE A 12 5.78 -1.50 -4.95
CA ILE A 12 4.61 -0.62 -4.70
C ILE A 12 3.25 -1.30 -4.93
N ARG A 13 3.19 -2.38 -5.71
CA ARG A 13 1.96 -3.18 -5.91
C ARG A 13 2.25 -4.55 -6.49
N CYS A 14 1.45 -5.53 -6.12
CA CYS A 14 1.61 -6.91 -6.61
C CYS A 14 0.95 -7.17 -7.96
N ALA A 15 -0.01 -6.33 -8.35
CA ALA A 15 -0.66 -6.41 -9.65
C ALA A 15 -1.04 -5.00 -10.15
N ASN A 16 -1.10 -4.84 -11.47
CA ASN A 16 -1.50 -3.60 -12.12
C ASN A 16 -2.17 -3.91 -13.46
N LYS A 17 -3.42 -3.47 -13.64
CA LYS A 17 -4.24 -3.82 -14.80
C LYS A 17 -4.28 -5.35 -14.97
N ASN A 18 -3.79 -5.84 -16.11
CA ASN A 18 -3.73 -7.25 -16.44
C ASN A 18 -2.36 -7.93 -16.21
N PHE A 19 -1.48 -7.29 -15.45
CA PHE A 19 -0.18 -7.84 -15.07
C PHE A 19 -0.14 -8.17 -13.58
N MET A 20 0.50 -9.29 -13.23
CA MET A 20 0.80 -9.67 -11.86
C MET A 20 2.30 -9.95 -11.71
N THR A 21 2.83 -9.78 -10.51
CA THR A 21 4.27 -9.93 -10.22
C THR A 21 4.67 -11.36 -9.87
N TYR A 22 3.71 -12.19 -9.51
CA TYR A 22 3.85 -13.62 -9.23
C TYR A 22 2.55 -14.32 -9.62
N ASN A 23 2.56 -15.63 -9.73
CA ASN A 23 1.39 -16.42 -10.06
C ASN A 23 0.44 -16.52 -8.86
N SER A 24 -0.39 -15.49 -8.68
CA SER A 24 -1.34 -15.36 -7.57
C SER A 24 -2.68 -16.00 -7.90
N ASP A 25 -3.14 -16.91 -7.05
CA ASP A 25 -4.47 -17.48 -7.14
C ASP A 25 -5.55 -16.48 -6.74
N VAL A 26 -5.25 -15.63 -5.74
CA VAL A 26 -6.12 -14.55 -5.29
C VAL A 26 -6.34 -13.53 -6.42
N VAL A 27 -5.26 -13.05 -7.06
CA VAL A 27 -5.38 -12.10 -8.18
C VAL A 27 -6.21 -12.71 -9.29
N ARG A 28 -6.01 -13.98 -9.65
CA ARG A 28 -6.81 -14.67 -10.67
C ARG A 28 -8.28 -14.79 -10.27
N HIS A 29 -8.54 -15.11 -9.01
CA HIS A 29 -9.90 -15.25 -8.50
C HIS A 29 -10.70 -13.95 -8.68
N TYR A 30 -10.12 -12.81 -8.31
CA TYR A 30 -10.78 -11.51 -8.40
C TYR A 30 -10.75 -10.87 -9.81
N SER A 31 -9.92 -11.39 -10.71
CA SER A 31 -9.76 -10.89 -12.07
C SER A 31 -10.41 -11.78 -13.14
N LYS A 32 -11.48 -12.51 -12.82
CA LYS A 32 -12.11 -13.47 -13.73
C LYS A 32 -12.53 -12.86 -15.07
N ASP A 33 -12.83 -11.58 -15.09
CA ASP A 33 -13.25 -10.84 -16.29
C ASP A 33 -12.07 -10.32 -17.12
N PHE A 34 -10.82 -10.59 -16.71
CA PHE A 34 -9.61 -10.13 -17.36
C PHE A 34 -8.67 -11.29 -17.67
N VAL A 35 -7.97 -11.17 -18.79
CA VAL A 35 -6.82 -12.05 -19.06
C VAL A 35 -5.62 -11.51 -18.27
N MET A 36 -5.23 -12.20 -17.21
CA MET A 36 -4.07 -11.83 -16.41
C MET A 36 -2.79 -12.45 -16.98
N HIS A 37 -1.81 -11.61 -17.26
CA HIS A 37 -0.48 -12.04 -17.67
C HIS A 37 0.35 -12.41 -16.46
N THR A 38 0.73 -13.69 -16.39
CA THR A 38 1.68 -14.18 -15.39
C THR A 38 3.10 -13.93 -15.90
N PRO A 39 4.00 -13.40 -15.08
CA PRO A 39 5.40 -13.28 -15.47
C PRO A 39 6.01 -14.67 -15.65
N PRO A 40 7.02 -14.82 -16.55
CA PRO A 40 7.72 -16.09 -16.75
C PRO A 40 8.54 -16.53 -15.53
N ILE A 41 8.82 -15.61 -14.62
CA ILE A 41 9.49 -15.83 -13.34
C ILE A 41 8.68 -15.18 -12.22
N ASP A 42 8.78 -15.73 -11.02
CA ASP A 42 8.24 -15.10 -9.81
C ASP A 42 9.10 -13.90 -9.43
N LEU A 43 8.59 -12.68 -9.69
CA LEU A 43 9.32 -11.44 -9.40
C LEU A 43 9.44 -11.20 -7.89
N VAL A 44 8.48 -11.66 -7.09
CA VAL A 44 8.54 -11.52 -5.63
C VAL A 44 9.67 -12.36 -5.08
N ASP A 45 9.74 -13.64 -5.47
CA ASP A 45 10.83 -14.52 -5.04
C ASP A 45 12.20 -14.04 -5.55
N MET A 46 12.26 -13.56 -6.78
CA MET A 46 13.49 -12.97 -7.35
C MET A 46 13.98 -11.77 -6.54
N PHE A 47 13.07 -10.82 -6.21
CA PHE A 47 13.44 -9.65 -5.41
C PHE A 47 13.83 -10.01 -3.99
N LEU A 48 13.14 -10.96 -3.36
CA LEU A 48 13.50 -11.47 -2.04
C LEU A 48 14.89 -12.13 -2.06
N THR A 49 15.18 -12.94 -3.07
CA THR A 49 16.49 -13.57 -3.25
C THR A 49 17.61 -12.55 -3.42
N LEU A 50 17.37 -11.51 -4.23
CA LEU A 50 18.33 -10.43 -4.40
C LEU A 50 18.49 -9.60 -3.11
N ALA A 51 17.39 -9.32 -2.40
CA ALA A 51 17.44 -8.59 -1.14
C ALA A 51 18.23 -9.37 -0.08
N GLU A 52 18.04 -10.68 0.04
CA GLU A 52 18.83 -11.55 0.93
C GLU A 52 20.30 -11.56 0.55
N LYS A 53 20.61 -11.72 -0.74
CA LYS A 53 21.99 -11.71 -1.26
C LYS A 53 22.74 -10.42 -0.94
N TYR A 54 22.05 -9.29 -0.99
CA TYR A 54 22.65 -7.97 -0.80
C TYR A 54 22.38 -7.36 0.58
N ASP A 55 21.87 -8.14 1.52
CA ASP A 55 21.52 -7.68 2.87
C ASP A 55 20.66 -6.41 2.83
N MET A 56 19.52 -6.50 2.16
CA MET A 56 18.52 -5.45 2.01
C MET A 56 17.18 -5.91 2.57
N GLU A 57 16.35 -4.95 2.93
CA GLU A 57 14.98 -5.16 3.38
C GLU A 57 14.01 -5.08 2.19
N TYR A 58 13.01 -5.95 2.18
CA TYR A 58 11.96 -5.96 1.17
C TYR A 58 10.58 -5.74 1.81
N TYR A 59 9.81 -4.84 1.21
CA TYR A 59 8.43 -4.55 1.60
C TYR A 59 7.51 -4.86 0.43
N PHE A 60 6.49 -5.67 0.70
CA PHE A 60 5.54 -6.11 -0.30
C PHE A 60 4.36 -5.15 -0.39
N GLY A 61 4.06 -4.67 -1.61
CA GLY A 61 2.91 -3.83 -1.90
C GLY A 61 1.66 -4.62 -2.25
N THR A 62 0.55 -4.22 -1.65
CA THR A 62 -0.77 -4.78 -1.90
C THR A 62 -1.30 -4.44 -3.30
N TRP A 63 -2.55 -4.69 -3.60
CA TRP A 63 -3.15 -4.43 -4.90
C TRP A 63 -4.16 -3.28 -4.84
N HIS A 64 -4.08 -2.36 -5.78
CA HIS A 64 -5.10 -1.37 -6.02
C HIS A 64 -5.96 -1.84 -7.20
N PHE A 65 -6.94 -2.68 -6.91
CA PHE A 65 -7.73 -3.41 -7.89
C PHE A 65 -8.46 -2.48 -8.87
N HIS A 66 -9.21 -1.52 -8.36
CA HIS A 66 -10.01 -0.62 -9.18
C HIS A 66 -9.22 0.52 -9.84
N GLN A 67 -7.97 0.72 -9.47
CA GLN A 67 -7.05 1.74 -10.04
C GLN A 67 -7.60 3.17 -10.06
N THR A 68 -8.52 3.46 -9.19
CA THR A 68 -9.06 4.80 -9.04
C THR A 68 -8.33 5.49 -7.90
N SER A 69 -8.16 6.79 -8.01
CA SER A 69 -7.55 7.53 -6.91
C SER A 69 -8.54 7.67 -5.76
N CYS A 70 -8.05 7.63 -4.52
CA CYS A 70 -8.82 7.93 -3.30
C CYS A 70 -9.58 9.26 -3.34
N ARG A 71 -9.33 10.06 -4.35
CA ARG A 71 -9.89 11.39 -4.54
C ARG A 71 -11.35 11.43 -4.95
N THR A 72 -11.82 10.41 -5.64
CA THR A 72 -13.15 10.42 -6.27
C THR A 72 -14.08 9.38 -5.71
N TRP A 73 -13.65 8.60 -4.72
CA TRP A 73 -14.42 7.47 -4.23
C TRP A 73 -15.08 7.74 -2.91
N ASN A 74 -16.39 7.62 -2.93
CA ASN A 74 -17.24 7.60 -1.76
C ASN A 74 -18.16 6.37 -1.76
N ASP A 75 -17.83 5.33 -2.55
CA ASP A 75 -18.62 4.11 -2.58
C ASP A 75 -18.11 3.10 -1.56
N PRO A 76 -18.84 2.87 -0.46
CA PRO A 76 -18.44 1.93 0.58
C PRO A 76 -18.26 0.49 0.06
N ALA A 77 -19.02 0.08 -0.96
CA ALA A 77 -18.93 -1.27 -1.51
C ALA A 77 -17.58 -1.49 -2.21
N ILE A 78 -17.03 -0.46 -2.83
CA ILE A 78 -15.72 -0.52 -3.46
C ILE A 78 -14.62 -0.67 -2.40
N PHE A 79 -14.66 0.13 -1.33
CA PHE A 79 -13.68 0.03 -0.24
C PHE A 79 -13.76 -1.32 0.48
N GLN A 80 -14.98 -1.83 0.67
CA GLN A 80 -15.17 -3.16 1.23
C GLN A 80 -14.49 -4.21 0.36
N LYS A 81 -14.77 -4.22 -0.94
CA LYS A 81 -14.18 -5.16 -1.90
C LYS A 81 -12.66 -5.05 -1.97
N GLU A 82 -12.11 -3.83 -2.02
CA GLU A 82 -10.65 -3.61 -1.98
C GLU A 82 -10.01 -4.17 -0.70
N GLY A 83 -10.69 -4.02 0.44
CA GLY A 83 -10.26 -4.57 1.71
C GLY A 83 -10.20 -6.08 1.68
N ASP A 84 -11.27 -6.73 1.23
CA ASP A 84 -11.38 -8.19 1.16
C ASP A 84 -10.32 -8.79 0.24
N ILE A 85 -10.16 -8.22 -0.97
CA ILE A 85 -9.11 -8.63 -1.91
C ILE A 85 -7.72 -8.56 -1.27
N ASN A 86 -7.41 -7.46 -0.60
CA ASN A 86 -6.08 -7.27 -0.04
C ASN A 86 -5.83 -8.09 1.23
N ILE A 87 -6.84 -8.41 2.01
CA ILE A 87 -6.74 -9.38 3.10
C ILE A 87 -6.36 -10.76 2.57
N ASP A 88 -6.99 -11.21 1.48
CA ASP A 88 -6.68 -12.48 0.85
C ASP A 88 -5.26 -12.48 0.25
N ILE A 89 -4.84 -11.39 -0.42
CA ILE A 89 -3.48 -11.23 -0.95
C ILE A 89 -2.44 -11.27 0.18
N ILE A 90 -2.68 -10.56 1.27
CA ILE A 90 -1.77 -10.53 2.43
C ILE A 90 -1.63 -11.93 3.01
N SER A 91 -2.72 -12.70 3.10
CA SER A 91 -2.71 -14.09 3.57
C SER A 91 -1.91 -15.00 2.63
N GLU A 92 -2.17 -14.95 1.32
CA GLU A 92 -1.44 -15.72 0.31
C GLU A 92 0.07 -15.42 0.33
N VAL A 93 0.43 -14.15 0.40
CA VAL A 93 1.84 -13.71 0.41
C VAL A 93 2.55 -14.10 1.71
N GLN A 94 1.88 -14.00 2.85
CA GLN A 94 2.44 -14.45 4.12
C GLN A 94 2.69 -15.96 4.11
N GLU A 95 1.79 -16.75 3.56
CA GLU A 95 1.97 -18.20 3.41
C GLU A 95 3.17 -18.53 2.51
N ARG A 96 3.26 -17.88 1.34
CA ARG A 96 4.28 -18.17 0.33
C ARG A 96 5.66 -17.65 0.71
N TYR A 97 5.74 -16.42 1.23
CA TYR A 97 7.02 -15.69 1.39
C TYR A 97 7.31 -15.23 2.82
N GLY A 98 6.39 -15.42 3.76
CA GLY A 98 6.51 -14.93 5.14
C GLY A 98 7.75 -15.43 5.88
N HIS A 99 8.29 -16.58 5.48
CA HIS A 99 9.50 -17.21 6.03
C HIS A 99 10.82 -16.57 5.54
N ARG A 100 10.80 -15.76 4.46
CA ARG A 100 11.99 -15.18 3.85
C ARG A 100 12.59 -14.07 4.74
N LYS A 101 13.91 -14.11 4.95
CA LYS A 101 14.61 -13.18 5.85
C LYS A 101 14.51 -11.72 5.41
N ALA A 102 14.52 -11.47 4.11
CA ALA A 102 14.44 -10.12 3.56
C ALA A 102 13.01 -9.53 3.64
N PHE A 103 11.97 -10.35 3.82
CA PHE A 103 10.60 -9.86 3.93
C PHE A 103 10.37 -9.18 5.28
N LYS A 104 10.43 -7.85 5.31
CA LYS A 104 10.40 -7.05 6.54
C LYS A 104 9.08 -6.36 6.82
N GLY A 105 8.22 -6.19 5.81
CA GLY A 105 6.96 -5.50 6.04
C GLY A 105 6.09 -5.36 4.79
N TRP A 106 5.03 -4.62 4.96
CA TRP A 106 3.96 -4.42 3.99
C TRP A 106 3.90 -2.98 3.54
N TYR A 107 3.58 -2.77 2.27
CA TYR A 107 3.24 -1.46 1.73
C TYR A 107 1.78 -1.47 1.28
N LEU A 108 0.95 -0.67 1.95
CA LEU A 108 -0.46 -0.55 1.62
C LEU A 108 -0.60 0.42 0.44
N THR A 109 -0.89 -0.11 -0.73
CA THR A 109 -0.70 0.54 -2.03
C THR A 109 -1.60 1.77 -2.27
N HIS A 110 -2.72 1.88 -1.54
CA HIS A 110 -3.63 3.01 -1.71
C HIS A 110 -2.97 4.32 -1.25
N GLU A 111 -3.25 5.39 -1.99
CA GLU A 111 -2.77 6.73 -1.67
C GLU A 111 -3.89 7.57 -1.06
N ILE A 112 -3.55 8.37 -0.08
CA ILE A 112 -4.47 9.31 0.58
C ILE A 112 -3.82 10.69 0.67
N CYS A 113 -4.58 11.75 0.36
CA CYS A 113 -4.10 13.12 0.47
C CYS A 113 -4.86 13.96 1.49
N ALA A 114 -6.06 13.52 1.85
CA ALA A 114 -6.93 14.16 2.82
C ALA A 114 -7.73 13.10 3.56
N ASN A 115 -8.33 13.47 4.68
CA ASN A 115 -9.15 12.55 5.45
C ASN A 115 -10.28 11.96 4.61
N ASN A 116 -10.26 10.64 4.47
CA ASN A 116 -11.26 9.85 3.77
C ASN A 116 -11.53 8.59 4.57
N ALA A 117 -12.71 8.48 5.15
CA ALA A 117 -13.06 7.40 6.06
C ALA A 117 -12.93 6.01 5.41
N GLY A 118 -13.32 5.85 4.15
CA GLY A 118 -13.19 4.58 3.44
C GLY A 118 -11.75 4.13 3.25
N THR A 119 -10.85 5.05 2.88
CA THR A 119 -9.41 4.73 2.74
C THR A 119 -8.77 4.46 4.09
N ILE A 120 -9.17 5.17 5.14
CA ILE A 120 -8.64 4.94 6.49
C ILE A 120 -9.08 3.58 7.01
N ASP A 121 -10.36 3.22 6.87
CA ASP A 121 -10.87 1.90 7.23
C ASP A 121 -10.12 0.80 6.47
N LEU A 122 -9.90 1.01 5.17
CA LEU A 122 -9.11 0.11 4.33
C LEU A 122 -7.69 -0.10 4.88
N PHE A 123 -7.00 0.96 5.30
CA PHE A 123 -5.67 0.87 5.91
C PHE A 123 -5.69 0.15 7.26
N ILE A 124 -6.69 0.44 8.10
CA ILE A 124 -6.86 -0.22 9.40
C ILE A 124 -7.04 -1.73 9.19
N ARG A 125 -8.01 -2.14 8.39
CA ARG A 125 -8.33 -3.55 8.14
C ARG A 125 -7.13 -4.32 7.57
N GLN A 126 -6.48 -3.78 6.54
CA GLN A 126 -5.29 -4.41 5.95
C GLN A 126 -4.12 -4.44 6.95
N GLY A 127 -3.87 -3.34 7.65
CA GLY A 127 -2.78 -3.21 8.59
C GLY A 127 -2.91 -4.14 9.79
N GLU A 128 -4.10 -4.24 10.38
CA GLU A 128 -4.39 -5.16 11.48
C GLU A 128 -4.22 -6.61 11.06
N HIS A 129 -4.79 -6.99 9.90
CA HIS A 129 -4.65 -8.33 9.36
C HIS A 129 -3.19 -8.68 9.09
N ALA A 130 -2.46 -7.80 8.40
CA ALA A 130 -1.04 -7.99 8.10
C ALA A 130 -0.21 -8.18 9.38
N LYS A 131 -0.38 -7.34 10.39
CA LYS A 131 0.31 -7.45 11.68
C LYS A 131 -0.02 -8.76 12.39
N LYS A 132 -1.31 -9.11 12.45
CA LYS A 132 -1.79 -10.32 13.11
C LYS A 132 -1.12 -11.59 12.58
N ILE A 133 -1.03 -11.74 11.25
CA ILE A 133 -0.53 -12.98 10.64
C ILE A 133 0.99 -13.01 10.43
N SER A 134 1.65 -11.86 10.44
CA SER A 134 3.09 -11.75 10.12
C SER A 134 4.00 -11.48 11.33
N GLY A 135 3.47 -11.64 12.56
CA GLY A 135 4.26 -11.38 13.78
C GLY A 135 4.62 -9.90 13.94
N ASN A 136 3.65 -9.02 13.74
CA ASN A 136 3.80 -7.57 13.86
C ASN A 136 4.79 -6.92 12.88
N LYS A 137 4.99 -7.48 11.68
CA LYS A 137 5.76 -6.78 10.64
C LYS A 137 5.15 -5.40 10.37
N PRO A 138 6.00 -4.35 10.20
CA PRO A 138 5.52 -2.99 9.96
C PRO A 138 4.72 -2.86 8.67
N THR A 139 3.80 -1.92 8.68
CA THR A 139 3.05 -1.47 7.50
C THR A 139 3.47 -0.07 7.13
N LEU A 140 3.60 0.21 5.84
CA LEU A 140 3.94 1.50 5.26
C LEU A 140 2.79 1.99 4.38
N ILE A 141 2.58 3.29 4.37
CA ILE A 141 1.72 3.99 3.41
C ILE A 141 2.51 5.13 2.77
N SER A 142 2.08 5.58 1.59
CA SER A 142 2.65 6.73 0.90
C SER A 142 1.64 7.86 0.82
N PRO A 143 1.96 9.05 1.35
CA PRO A 143 1.07 10.19 1.25
C PRO A 143 1.06 10.73 -0.18
N TYR A 144 -0.09 11.27 -0.57
CA TYR A 144 -0.21 12.09 -1.76
C TYR A 144 -0.31 13.56 -1.36
N PHE A 145 0.55 14.41 -1.94
CA PHE A 145 0.58 15.83 -1.63
C PHE A 145 -0.13 16.66 -2.71
N ALA A 146 -1.17 17.38 -2.33
CA ALA A 146 -1.88 18.33 -3.19
C ALA A 146 -1.51 19.77 -2.80
N GLY A 147 -0.25 20.15 -3.00
CA GLY A 147 0.25 21.48 -2.62
C GLY A 147 -0.35 22.64 -3.45
N VAL A 148 -0.42 23.82 -2.85
CA VAL A 148 -1.02 25.02 -3.47
C VAL A 148 -0.39 25.43 -4.80
N LYS A 149 0.86 25.09 -5.03
CA LYS A 149 1.56 25.35 -6.30
C LYS A 149 1.32 24.27 -7.36
N ALA A 150 0.70 23.15 -6.98
CA ALA A 150 0.35 22.13 -7.94
C ALA A 150 -0.68 22.68 -8.92
N ASN A 151 -0.41 22.52 -10.23
CA ASN A 151 -1.28 22.97 -11.31
C ASN A 151 -1.66 24.45 -11.28
N GLY A 152 -0.80 25.32 -10.75
CA GLY A 152 -1.07 26.75 -10.67
C GLY A 152 -2.30 27.12 -9.85
N GLY A 153 -2.63 26.34 -8.82
CA GLY A 153 -3.79 26.54 -7.98
C GLY A 153 -5.12 26.06 -8.56
N LYS A 154 -5.10 25.41 -9.74
CA LYS A 154 -6.31 24.86 -10.36
C LYS A 154 -6.75 23.55 -9.72
N LEU A 155 -8.05 23.32 -9.69
CA LEU A 155 -8.61 22.02 -9.29
C LEU A 155 -8.09 20.91 -10.20
N THR A 156 -7.56 19.86 -9.60
CA THR A 156 -7.17 18.64 -10.32
C THR A 156 -8.02 17.50 -9.81
N ASN A 157 -8.77 16.85 -10.69
CA ASN A 157 -9.63 15.72 -10.35
C ASN A 157 -10.60 16.03 -9.19
N GLY A 158 -11.16 17.25 -9.15
CA GLY A 158 -12.13 17.66 -8.13
C GLY A 158 -11.52 18.10 -6.78
N TYR A 159 -10.19 18.09 -6.66
CA TYR A 159 -9.51 18.56 -5.44
C TYR A 159 -8.96 19.98 -5.63
N ARG A 160 -9.25 20.85 -4.67
CA ARG A 160 -8.48 22.07 -4.51
C ARG A 160 -7.12 21.73 -3.87
N PRO A 161 -6.07 22.44 -4.23
CA PRO A 161 -4.80 22.36 -3.51
C PRO A 161 -5.00 22.73 -2.03
N LEU A 162 -4.28 22.06 -1.15
CA LEU A 162 -4.27 22.33 0.29
C LEU A 162 -3.11 23.26 0.64
N THR A 163 -3.30 24.16 1.58
CA THR A 163 -2.19 24.87 2.23
C THR A 163 -1.39 23.91 3.10
N VAL A 164 -0.22 24.33 3.57
CA VAL A 164 0.61 23.51 4.47
C VAL A 164 -0.15 23.23 5.76
N GLU A 165 -0.84 24.22 6.30
CA GLU A 165 -1.64 24.14 7.53
C GLU A 165 -2.79 23.13 7.35
N GLU A 166 -3.59 23.29 6.30
CA GLU A 166 -4.69 22.36 5.98
C GLU A 166 -4.19 20.93 5.78
N HIS A 167 -3.05 20.75 5.10
CA HIS A 167 -2.46 19.44 4.89
C HIS A 167 -2.00 18.82 6.21
N THR A 168 -1.40 19.62 7.10
CA THR A 168 -1.00 19.19 8.45
C THR A 168 -2.19 18.71 9.26
N GLU A 169 -3.27 19.50 9.32
CA GLU A 169 -4.50 19.14 10.00
C GLU A 169 -5.11 17.84 9.49
N GLN A 170 -5.16 17.65 8.16
CA GLN A 170 -5.66 16.42 7.54
C GLN A 170 -4.83 15.21 7.95
N TRP A 171 -3.49 15.33 7.94
CA TRP A 171 -2.61 14.23 8.32
C TRP A 171 -2.62 13.94 9.81
N GLU A 172 -2.77 14.93 10.67
CA GLU A 172 -2.99 14.70 12.10
C GLU A 172 -4.27 13.88 12.35
N MET A 173 -5.37 14.21 11.67
CA MET A 173 -6.60 13.43 11.76
C MET A 173 -6.43 12.00 11.27
N ILE A 174 -5.74 11.81 10.13
CA ILE A 174 -5.44 10.48 9.56
C ILE A 174 -4.63 9.65 10.55
N PHE A 175 -3.54 10.19 11.08
CA PHE A 175 -2.70 9.47 12.04
C PHE A 175 -3.41 9.12 13.33
N ARG A 176 -4.24 10.03 13.85
CA ARG A 176 -5.05 9.73 15.05
C ARG A 176 -5.97 8.54 14.82
N GLN A 177 -6.63 8.46 13.67
CA GLN A 177 -7.51 7.35 13.32
C GLN A 177 -6.74 6.04 13.13
N LEU A 178 -5.64 6.06 12.38
CA LEU A 178 -4.79 4.88 12.15
C LEU A 178 -4.17 4.31 13.43
N SER A 179 -4.04 5.12 14.48
CA SER A 179 -3.46 4.72 15.76
C SER A 179 -4.47 4.36 16.84
N GLY A 180 -5.75 4.30 16.50
CA GLY A 180 -6.81 4.08 17.50
C GLY A 180 -6.89 5.18 18.56
N GLY A 181 -6.45 6.38 18.25
CA GLY A 181 -6.43 7.51 19.17
C GLY A 181 -5.24 7.57 20.14
N HIS A 182 -4.31 6.62 20.06
CA HIS A 182 -3.23 6.45 21.04
C HIS A 182 -1.83 6.93 20.61
N LEU A 183 -1.71 7.73 19.54
CA LEU A 183 -0.37 8.17 19.10
C LEU A 183 0.13 9.43 19.80
N PRO A 184 1.32 9.37 20.39
CA PRO A 184 2.26 10.47 20.30
C PRO A 184 2.83 10.52 18.87
N LEU A 185 2.73 11.67 18.22
CA LEU A 185 3.06 11.97 16.81
C LEU A 185 4.50 11.62 16.33
N ARG A 186 5.25 10.79 17.05
CA ARG A 186 6.69 10.60 16.81
C ARG A 186 7.16 9.27 16.24
N GLN A 187 6.29 8.29 15.94
CA GLN A 187 6.81 6.95 15.63
C GLN A 187 6.35 6.25 14.33
N HIS A 188 5.59 6.87 13.47
CA HIS A 188 5.27 6.27 12.16
C HIS A 188 5.75 7.16 11.03
N TYR A 189 7.03 6.99 10.68
CA TYR A 189 7.63 7.74 9.59
C TYR A 189 7.16 7.23 8.25
N ILE A 190 6.68 8.18 7.51
CA ILE A 190 6.49 8.21 6.07
C ILE A 190 7.85 8.53 5.46
N TYR A 191 8.31 7.69 4.56
CA TYR A 191 9.40 8.00 3.64
C TYR A 191 8.92 7.84 2.21
#